data_23cd0af7dd38de29cac3e77277547df2
#
_entry.id   23cd0af7dd38de29cac3e77277547df2
#
_cell.length_a   1.000
_cell.length_b   1.000
_cell.length_c   1.000
_cell.angle_alpha   90.00
_cell.angle_beta   90.00
_cell.angle_gamma   90.00
#
_symmetry.space_group_name_H-M   'P 1'
#
loop_
_entity.id
_entity.type
_entity.pdbx_description
1 polymer ?
#
loop_
_entity_poly.entity_id
_entity_poly.type
_entity_poly.pdbx_seq_one_letter_code
_entity_poly.pdbx_strand_id
1 'polypeptide(L)'
;MSKISIIVPCYNEEECIELYYNEMQKIVEQLETEFEYIFVNDGSKDKTLSIMRSLAQKDPNVKYVSFSRNFGKEAAMYAGLKAATGDYVGLMDVDLQDPPHLLLEMYNGIVNEGYDCVASRRTTRKGEPPIRSFFARRFYKLINKISDANITDGARDYRLMTRTMVDAILSLEEKDRFSKGIFGWVGFNIKWLEYENVDRVAGTTKWSFKKLWKYAIGGIQDFSTAPLAISKFMSIMTFLGFLGLIASIFICEWTNTFYNFNVLFLSSMLCLMTSIICACLGVMSSYLRKIYKESKNRPVFIVGETNTIVK
;
A
#
# COMPACT_ATOMS: atom_id res chain seq x y z
N MET A 1 -16.02 -8.07 -28.43
CA MET A 1 -16.25 -6.92 -27.53
C MET A 1 -15.15 -6.93 -26.50
N SER A 2 -14.70 -5.77 -26.04
CA SER A 2 -13.75 -5.68 -24.92
C SER A 2 -14.42 -6.06 -23.62
N LYS A 3 -13.65 -6.58 -22.67
CA LYS A 3 -14.15 -7.00 -21.35
C LYS A 3 -13.50 -6.20 -20.22
N ILE A 4 -14.29 -5.77 -19.24
CA ILE A 4 -13.83 -5.10 -18.04
C ILE A 4 -13.98 -6.06 -16.85
N SER A 5 -12.91 -6.25 -16.08
CA SER A 5 -12.93 -6.93 -14.78
C SER A 5 -12.85 -5.90 -13.66
N ILE A 6 -13.79 -5.86 -12.72
CA ILE A 6 -13.70 -4.99 -11.53
C ILE A 6 -13.41 -5.84 -10.30
N ILE A 7 -12.29 -5.55 -9.66
CA ILE A 7 -11.82 -6.22 -8.45
C ILE A 7 -12.30 -5.42 -7.24
N VAL A 8 -12.95 -6.11 -6.31
CA VAL A 8 -13.56 -5.52 -5.11
C VAL A 8 -13.06 -6.26 -3.87
N PRO A 9 -12.01 -5.77 -3.20
CA PRO A 9 -11.55 -6.33 -1.94
C PRO A 9 -12.55 -6.09 -0.82
N CYS A 10 -12.94 -7.15 -0.08
CA CYS A 10 -13.94 -7.10 0.98
C CYS A 10 -13.43 -7.76 2.27
N TYR A 11 -13.65 -7.11 3.41
CA TYR A 11 -13.39 -7.66 4.73
C TYR A 11 -14.41 -7.17 5.76
N ASN A 12 -15.36 -8.03 6.13
CA ASN A 12 -16.52 -7.69 6.96
C ASN A 12 -17.31 -6.50 6.38
N GLU A 13 -17.86 -6.68 5.19
CA GLU A 13 -18.55 -5.66 4.40
C GLU A 13 -19.98 -6.12 4.02
N GLU A 14 -20.63 -6.89 4.91
CA GLU A 14 -21.98 -7.44 4.66
C GLU A 14 -23.03 -6.37 4.34
N GLU A 15 -22.86 -5.14 4.87
CA GLU A 15 -23.77 -4.02 4.64
C GLU A 15 -23.55 -3.31 3.29
N CYS A 16 -22.36 -3.46 2.68
CA CYS A 16 -21.95 -2.67 1.52
C CYS A 16 -22.06 -3.43 0.20
N ILE A 17 -21.90 -4.76 0.17
CA ILE A 17 -21.73 -5.52 -1.08
C ILE A 17 -22.96 -5.39 -2.00
N GLU A 18 -24.17 -5.57 -1.48
CA GLU A 18 -25.39 -5.48 -2.31
C GLU A 18 -25.64 -4.04 -2.79
N LEU A 19 -25.37 -3.04 -1.95
CA LEU A 19 -25.45 -1.64 -2.33
C LEU A 19 -24.47 -1.32 -3.45
N TYR A 20 -23.22 -1.76 -3.31
CA TYR A 20 -22.19 -1.60 -4.31
C TYR A 20 -22.58 -2.25 -5.66
N TYR A 21 -23.03 -3.51 -5.60
CA TYR A 21 -23.43 -4.24 -6.79
C TYR A 21 -24.55 -3.51 -7.55
N ASN A 22 -25.60 -3.07 -6.84
CA ASN A 22 -26.74 -2.37 -7.43
C ASN A 22 -26.34 -1.00 -8.04
N GLU A 23 -25.44 -0.26 -7.40
CA GLU A 23 -24.95 1.01 -7.96
C GLU A 23 -24.07 0.77 -9.19
N MET A 24 -23.22 -0.26 -9.17
CA MET A 24 -22.36 -0.60 -10.32
C MET A 24 -23.17 -1.09 -11.52
N GLN A 25 -24.29 -1.79 -11.34
CA GLN A 25 -25.16 -2.21 -12.45
C GLN A 25 -25.63 -1.00 -13.27
N LYS A 26 -26.00 0.10 -12.62
CA LYS A 26 -26.43 1.34 -13.31
C LYS A 26 -25.32 1.94 -14.20
N ILE A 27 -24.05 1.71 -13.85
CA ILE A 27 -22.89 2.19 -14.61
C ILE A 27 -22.58 1.22 -15.76
N VAL A 28 -22.64 -0.08 -15.50
CA VAL A 28 -22.39 -1.13 -16.48
C VAL A 28 -23.37 -1.05 -17.65
N GLU A 29 -24.65 -0.76 -17.38
CA GLU A 29 -25.68 -0.57 -18.41
C GLU A 29 -25.37 0.58 -19.40
N GLN A 30 -24.51 1.52 -19.01
CA GLN A 30 -24.08 2.64 -19.85
C GLN A 30 -22.82 2.31 -20.68
N LEU A 31 -22.17 1.19 -20.42
CA LEU A 31 -20.98 0.74 -21.13
C LEU A 31 -21.32 -0.41 -22.08
N GLU A 32 -21.02 -0.24 -23.36
CA GLU A 32 -21.19 -1.27 -24.40
C GLU A 32 -20.03 -2.29 -24.36
N THR A 33 -19.81 -2.94 -23.19
CA THR A 33 -18.68 -3.86 -22.95
C THR A 33 -19.14 -5.07 -22.13
N GLU A 34 -18.46 -6.20 -22.27
CA GLU A 34 -18.60 -7.31 -21.32
C GLU A 34 -18.06 -6.92 -19.96
N PHE A 35 -18.66 -7.45 -18.91
CA PHE A 35 -18.29 -7.10 -17.54
C PHE A 35 -18.17 -8.32 -16.64
N GLU A 36 -17.21 -8.30 -15.71
CA GLU A 36 -17.16 -9.25 -14.61
C GLU A 36 -16.79 -8.56 -13.29
N TYR A 37 -17.42 -8.97 -12.22
CA TYR A 37 -17.09 -8.59 -10.86
C TYR A 37 -16.25 -9.69 -10.22
N ILE A 38 -15.17 -9.31 -9.54
CA ILE A 38 -14.32 -10.23 -8.79
C ILE A 38 -14.28 -9.74 -7.34
N PHE A 39 -15.21 -10.24 -6.54
CA PHE A 39 -15.21 -9.98 -5.10
C PHE A 39 -14.17 -10.84 -4.42
N VAL A 40 -13.28 -10.23 -3.64
CA VAL A 40 -12.26 -10.95 -2.90
C VAL A 40 -12.53 -10.84 -1.41
N ASN A 41 -12.98 -11.92 -0.80
CA ASN A 41 -13.23 -12.02 0.63
C ASN A 41 -11.93 -12.32 1.38
N ASP A 42 -11.43 -11.35 2.11
CA ASP A 42 -10.20 -11.47 2.93
C ASP A 42 -10.48 -12.11 4.30
N GLY A 43 -11.12 -13.29 4.29
CA GLY A 43 -11.39 -14.08 5.49
C GLY A 43 -12.36 -13.39 6.47
N SER A 44 -13.46 -12.85 5.97
CA SER A 44 -14.53 -12.22 6.78
C SER A 44 -15.16 -13.20 7.77
N LYS A 45 -15.69 -12.65 8.86
CA LYS A 45 -16.39 -13.41 9.93
C LYS A 45 -17.88 -13.15 9.98
N ASP A 46 -18.37 -12.22 9.18
CA ASP A 46 -19.77 -11.83 9.01
C ASP A 46 -20.40 -12.53 7.80
N LYS A 47 -21.52 -12.03 7.31
CA LYS A 47 -22.25 -12.61 6.16
C LYS A 47 -21.65 -12.25 4.79
N THR A 48 -20.50 -11.56 4.72
CA THR A 48 -19.84 -11.13 3.48
C THR A 48 -19.76 -12.26 2.44
N LEU A 49 -19.20 -13.44 2.84
CA LEU A 49 -19.07 -14.57 1.91
C LEU A 49 -20.41 -15.14 1.45
N SER A 50 -21.40 -15.23 2.33
CA SER A 50 -22.72 -15.76 1.98
C SER A 50 -23.45 -14.86 0.95
N ILE A 51 -23.27 -13.54 1.08
CA ILE A 51 -23.81 -12.57 0.12
C ILE A 51 -23.12 -12.72 -1.24
N MET A 52 -21.80 -12.85 -1.28
CA MET A 52 -21.04 -13.08 -2.54
C MET A 52 -21.51 -14.35 -3.26
N ARG A 53 -21.71 -15.45 -2.52
CA ARG A 53 -22.25 -16.70 -3.10
C ARG A 53 -23.64 -16.50 -3.68
N SER A 54 -24.52 -15.79 -2.96
CA SER A 54 -25.87 -15.49 -3.43
C SER A 54 -25.88 -14.65 -4.70
N LEU A 55 -25.01 -13.63 -4.79
CA LEU A 55 -24.85 -12.81 -6.00
C LEU A 55 -24.33 -13.65 -7.18
N ALA A 56 -23.31 -14.48 -6.94
CA ALA A 56 -22.75 -15.35 -7.99
C ALA A 56 -23.73 -16.42 -8.50
N GLN A 57 -24.72 -16.81 -7.71
CA GLN A 57 -25.81 -17.69 -8.16
C GLN A 57 -26.82 -16.97 -9.05
N LYS A 58 -27.01 -15.67 -8.84
CA LYS A 58 -27.98 -14.83 -9.59
C LYS A 58 -27.38 -14.27 -10.87
N ASP A 59 -26.09 -13.92 -10.86
CA ASP A 59 -25.38 -13.32 -11.97
C ASP A 59 -24.10 -14.11 -12.30
N PRO A 60 -23.99 -14.74 -13.47
CA PRO A 60 -22.80 -15.49 -13.89
C PRO A 60 -21.56 -14.62 -14.06
N ASN A 61 -21.70 -13.29 -14.17
CA ASN A 61 -20.60 -12.35 -14.24
C ASN A 61 -19.98 -12.06 -12.86
N VAL A 62 -20.64 -12.46 -11.78
CA VAL A 62 -20.11 -12.33 -10.43
C VAL A 62 -19.20 -13.50 -10.09
N LYS A 63 -17.92 -13.19 -9.91
CA LYS A 63 -16.90 -14.12 -9.44
C LYS A 63 -16.52 -13.76 -8.01
N TYR A 64 -16.12 -14.78 -7.23
CA TYR A 64 -15.56 -14.53 -5.90
C TYR A 64 -14.35 -15.42 -5.61
N VAL A 65 -13.45 -14.87 -4.80
CA VAL A 65 -12.31 -15.57 -4.23
C VAL A 65 -12.35 -15.35 -2.72
N SER A 66 -12.42 -16.42 -1.94
CA SER A 66 -12.44 -16.34 -0.47
C SER A 66 -11.17 -16.93 0.11
N PHE A 67 -10.49 -16.20 0.96
CA PHE A 67 -9.29 -16.66 1.63
C PHE A 67 -9.59 -17.52 2.85
N SER A 68 -8.66 -18.42 3.19
CA SER A 68 -8.73 -19.27 4.38
C SER A 68 -8.66 -18.48 5.70
N ARG A 69 -8.10 -17.27 5.70
CA ARG A 69 -8.04 -16.31 6.80
C ARG A 69 -7.78 -14.91 6.26
N ASN A 70 -7.75 -13.89 7.11
CA ASN A 70 -7.32 -12.54 6.71
C ASN A 70 -5.83 -12.52 6.37
N PHE A 71 -5.50 -12.10 5.14
CA PHE A 71 -4.14 -11.87 4.60
C PHE A 71 -3.86 -10.40 4.33
N GLY A 72 -4.89 -9.54 4.33
CA GLY A 72 -4.81 -8.09 4.14
C GLY A 72 -5.24 -7.63 2.75
N LYS A 73 -5.58 -6.33 2.65
CA LYS A 73 -6.10 -5.71 1.43
C LYS A 73 -5.16 -5.88 0.22
N GLU A 74 -3.84 -5.76 0.43
CA GLU A 74 -2.84 -5.94 -0.63
C GLU A 74 -2.90 -7.34 -1.24
N ALA A 75 -3.03 -8.37 -0.41
CA ALA A 75 -3.22 -9.75 -0.87
C ALA A 75 -4.53 -9.93 -1.63
N ALA A 76 -5.62 -9.27 -1.18
CA ALA A 76 -6.91 -9.34 -1.84
C ALA A 76 -6.88 -8.67 -3.23
N MET A 77 -6.24 -7.51 -3.35
CA MET A 77 -6.03 -6.86 -4.65
C MET A 77 -5.21 -7.74 -5.59
N TYR A 78 -4.12 -8.34 -5.10
CA TYR A 78 -3.27 -9.22 -5.90
C TYR A 78 -4.02 -10.48 -6.38
N ALA A 79 -4.82 -11.10 -5.51
CA ALA A 79 -5.64 -12.25 -5.88
C ALA A 79 -6.68 -11.89 -6.95
N GLY A 80 -7.32 -10.72 -6.81
CA GLY A 80 -8.24 -10.21 -7.80
C GLY A 80 -7.58 -9.96 -9.16
N LEU A 81 -6.37 -9.36 -9.18
CA LEU A 81 -5.59 -9.17 -10.41
C LEU A 81 -5.26 -10.50 -11.10
N LYS A 82 -4.92 -11.53 -10.33
CA LYS A 82 -4.68 -12.89 -10.85
C LYS A 82 -5.94 -13.57 -11.41
N ALA A 83 -7.09 -13.30 -10.83
CA ALA A 83 -8.38 -13.86 -11.26
C ALA A 83 -9.00 -13.11 -12.44
N ALA A 84 -8.62 -11.86 -12.68
CA ALA A 84 -9.18 -11.00 -13.71
C ALA A 84 -8.85 -11.49 -15.13
N THR A 85 -9.89 -11.60 -15.98
CA THR A 85 -9.76 -12.08 -17.36
C THR A 85 -10.00 -11.00 -18.41
N GLY A 86 -10.49 -9.81 -18.02
CA GLY A 86 -10.82 -8.71 -18.92
C GLY A 86 -9.62 -8.03 -19.57
N ASP A 87 -9.85 -7.35 -20.68
CA ASP A 87 -8.87 -6.52 -21.38
C ASP A 87 -8.49 -5.28 -20.56
N TYR A 88 -9.45 -4.83 -19.76
CA TYR A 88 -9.29 -3.74 -18.80
C TYR A 88 -9.61 -4.24 -17.40
N VAL A 89 -8.83 -3.82 -16.41
CA VAL A 89 -8.99 -4.28 -15.02
C VAL A 89 -9.09 -3.08 -14.09
N GLY A 90 -10.21 -3.00 -13.40
CA GLY A 90 -10.48 -1.99 -12.38
C GLY A 90 -10.24 -2.51 -10.97
N LEU A 91 -9.77 -1.64 -10.11
CA LEU A 91 -9.72 -1.84 -8.65
C LEU A 91 -10.66 -0.81 -8.02
N MET A 92 -11.60 -1.23 -7.18
CA MET A 92 -12.53 -0.34 -6.49
C MET A 92 -12.86 -0.85 -5.09
N ASP A 93 -12.93 0.06 -4.12
CA ASP A 93 -13.38 -0.26 -2.76
C ASP A 93 -14.90 -0.42 -2.72
N VAL A 94 -15.40 -1.36 -1.90
CA VAL A 94 -16.83 -1.70 -1.80
C VAL A 94 -17.68 -0.63 -1.09
N ASP A 95 -17.05 0.33 -0.38
CA ASP A 95 -17.71 1.31 0.50
C ASP A 95 -18.30 2.54 -0.20
N LEU A 96 -18.25 2.57 -1.54
CA LEU A 96 -18.76 3.65 -2.40
C LEU A 96 -18.21 5.05 -2.06
N GLN A 97 -17.09 5.15 -1.36
CA GLN A 97 -16.40 6.43 -1.16
C GLN A 97 -15.78 6.98 -2.45
N ASP A 98 -15.47 6.09 -3.37
CA ASP A 98 -15.00 6.42 -4.71
C ASP A 98 -16.22 6.39 -5.64
N PRO A 99 -16.57 7.49 -6.34
CA PRO A 99 -17.79 7.58 -7.13
C PRO A 99 -17.80 6.60 -8.32
N PRO A 100 -18.79 5.70 -8.43
CA PRO A 100 -18.84 4.69 -9.51
C PRO A 100 -18.86 5.29 -10.91
N HIS A 101 -19.47 6.45 -11.13
CA HIS A 101 -19.57 7.11 -12.45
C HIS A 101 -18.19 7.47 -13.05
N LEU A 102 -17.16 7.62 -12.24
CA LEU A 102 -15.79 7.86 -12.73
C LEU A 102 -15.31 6.71 -13.63
N LEU A 103 -15.88 5.51 -13.52
CA LEU A 103 -15.53 4.39 -14.40
C LEU A 103 -15.75 4.71 -15.88
N LEU A 104 -16.79 5.49 -16.20
CA LEU A 104 -17.08 5.94 -17.57
C LEU A 104 -15.95 6.81 -18.13
N GLU A 105 -15.49 7.77 -17.31
CA GLU A 105 -14.37 8.64 -17.68
C GLU A 105 -13.05 7.86 -17.74
N MET A 106 -12.85 6.88 -16.83
CA MET A 106 -11.66 6.00 -16.84
C MET A 106 -11.62 5.17 -18.12
N TYR A 107 -12.74 4.58 -18.52
CA TYR A 107 -12.84 3.80 -19.73
C TYR A 107 -12.58 4.65 -20.99
N ASN A 108 -13.18 5.84 -21.07
CA ASN A 108 -12.93 6.79 -22.14
C ASN A 108 -11.43 7.19 -22.23
N GLY A 109 -10.80 7.47 -21.09
CA GLY A 109 -9.38 7.85 -21.05
C GLY A 109 -8.45 6.75 -21.56
N ILE A 110 -8.78 5.47 -21.33
CA ILE A 110 -7.99 4.36 -21.88
C ILE A 110 -8.28 4.15 -23.37
N VAL A 111 -9.55 4.02 -23.73
CA VAL A 111 -9.94 3.60 -25.09
C VAL A 111 -9.70 4.71 -26.14
N ASN A 112 -10.06 5.95 -25.81
CA ASN A 112 -10.05 7.06 -26.74
C ASN A 112 -8.82 7.98 -26.60
N GLU A 113 -8.25 8.09 -25.41
CA GLU A 113 -7.09 8.98 -25.18
C GLU A 113 -5.77 8.19 -25.11
N GLY A 114 -5.78 6.85 -25.04
CA GLY A 114 -4.60 6.00 -25.11
C GLY A 114 -3.75 5.95 -23.82
N TYR A 115 -4.33 6.22 -22.65
CA TYR A 115 -3.65 6.02 -21.39
C TYR A 115 -3.60 4.54 -21.00
N ASP A 116 -2.54 4.11 -20.34
CA ASP A 116 -2.41 2.75 -19.83
C ASP A 116 -3.21 2.55 -18.53
N CYS A 117 -3.39 3.64 -17.78
CA CYS A 117 -4.13 3.66 -16.53
C CYS A 117 -4.84 4.99 -16.35
N VAL A 118 -6.08 4.94 -15.90
CA VAL A 118 -6.77 6.13 -15.40
C VAL A 118 -7.14 5.88 -13.94
N ALA A 119 -6.64 6.72 -13.05
CA ALA A 119 -6.74 6.56 -11.61
C ALA A 119 -7.42 7.77 -10.95
N SER A 120 -8.11 7.53 -9.86
CA SER A 120 -8.75 8.59 -9.08
C SER A 120 -7.81 9.15 -8.01
N ARG A 121 -7.90 10.46 -7.76
CA ARG A 121 -7.27 11.12 -6.62
C ARG A 121 -8.21 12.11 -5.93
N ARG A 122 -8.12 12.17 -4.62
CA ARG A 122 -8.85 13.17 -3.83
C ARG A 122 -8.16 14.51 -3.87
N THR A 123 -8.90 15.57 -4.20
CA THR A 123 -8.41 16.95 -4.15
C THR A 123 -8.51 17.55 -2.76
N THR A 124 -9.49 17.14 -1.96
CA THR A 124 -9.74 17.69 -0.63
C THR A 124 -9.60 16.62 0.45
N ARG A 125 -9.06 17.04 1.61
CA ARG A 125 -9.00 16.22 2.84
C ARG A 125 -10.03 16.72 3.86
N LYS A 126 -11.17 17.27 3.40
CA LYS A 126 -12.28 17.70 4.28
C LYS A 126 -12.72 16.48 5.11
N GLY A 127 -12.85 16.67 6.43
CA GLY A 127 -13.21 15.59 7.37
C GLY A 127 -12.02 14.82 7.96
N GLU A 128 -10.77 15.00 7.48
CA GLU A 128 -9.60 14.42 8.14
C GLU A 128 -9.01 15.35 9.22
N PRO A 129 -8.53 14.79 10.35
CA PRO A 129 -7.81 15.58 11.35
C PRO A 129 -6.60 16.30 10.72
N PRO A 130 -6.39 17.62 11.01
CA PRO A 130 -5.31 18.42 10.40
C PRO A 130 -3.91 17.81 10.59
N ILE A 131 -3.67 17.21 11.75
CA ILE A 131 -2.42 16.53 12.10
C ILE A 131 -2.18 15.37 11.13
N ARG A 132 -3.19 14.54 10.86
CA ARG A 132 -3.09 13.40 9.94
C ARG A 132 -2.77 13.86 8.51
N SER A 133 -3.43 14.89 8.05
CA SER A 133 -3.20 15.49 6.72
C SER A 133 -1.80 16.09 6.59
N PHE A 134 -1.26 16.70 7.65
CA PHE A 134 0.11 17.23 7.67
C PHE A 134 1.14 16.11 7.52
N PHE A 135 1.03 15.05 8.36
CA PHE A 135 1.95 13.91 8.29
C PHE A 135 1.87 13.17 6.96
N ALA A 136 0.67 13.01 6.39
CA ALA A 136 0.51 12.38 5.09
C ALA A 136 1.22 13.17 3.98
N ARG A 137 1.04 14.50 3.90
CA ARG A 137 1.75 15.34 2.91
C ARG A 137 3.27 15.27 3.06
N ARG A 138 3.77 15.27 4.31
CA ARG A 138 5.22 15.12 4.58
C ARG A 138 5.72 13.75 4.15
N PHE A 139 4.94 12.70 4.39
CA PHE A 139 5.26 11.34 3.96
C PHE A 139 5.38 11.24 2.44
N TYR A 140 4.38 11.72 1.67
CA TYR A 140 4.46 11.70 0.20
C TYR A 140 5.65 12.49 -0.34
N LYS A 141 5.93 13.66 0.25
CA LYS A 141 7.10 14.47 -0.15
C LYS A 141 8.42 13.76 0.13
N LEU A 142 8.51 13.06 1.27
CA LEU A 142 9.69 12.29 1.64
C LEU A 142 9.87 11.07 0.74
N ILE A 143 8.84 10.24 0.58
CA ILE A 143 8.94 8.99 -0.17
C ILE A 143 9.28 9.26 -1.64
N ASN A 144 8.69 10.27 -2.26
CA ASN A 144 9.02 10.65 -3.63
C ASN A 144 10.45 11.22 -3.81
N LYS A 145 11.08 11.67 -2.72
CA LYS A 145 12.48 12.13 -2.75
C LYS A 145 13.49 10.98 -2.60
N ILE A 146 13.11 9.92 -1.88
CA ILE A 146 14.02 8.85 -1.47
C ILE A 146 13.71 7.50 -2.12
N SER A 147 12.65 7.41 -2.92
CA SER A 147 12.12 6.20 -3.55
C SER A 147 12.20 6.32 -5.07
N ASP A 148 12.38 5.20 -5.73
CA ASP A 148 12.34 5.09 -7.20
C ASP A 148 10.89 5.06 -7.73
N ALA A 149 9.88 5.01 -6.84
CA ALA A 149 8.47 5.02 -7.20
C ALA A 149 7.88 6.43 -7.09
N ASN A 150 7.19 6.89 -8.13
CA ASN A 150 6.46 8.17 -8.12
C ASN A 150 5.05 7.96 -7.54
N ILE A 151 4.86 8.30 -6.26
CA ILE A 151 3.59 8.10 -5.56
C ILE A 151 2.85 9.44 -5.47
N THR A 152 1.71 9.53 -6.15
CA THR A 152 0.89 10.75 -6.16
C THR A 152 0.16 10.97 -4.83
N ASP A 153 0.26 12.19 -4.24
CA ASP A 153 -0.52 12.55 -3.04
C ASP A 153 -2.02 12.53 -3.34
N GLY A 154 -2.79 11.94 -2.42
CA GLY A 154 -4.24 11.79 -2.60
C GLY A 154 -4.65 10.61 -3.49
N ALA A 155 -3.70 9.87 -4.09
CA ALA A 155 -4.00 8.70 -4.91
C ALA A 155 -4.83 7.66 -4.16
N ARG A 156 -5.91 7.22 -4.81
CA ARG A 156 -6.79 6.13 -4.35
C ARG A 156 -6.41 4.83 -5.03
N ASP A 157 -6.95 3.75 -4.51
CA ASP A 157 -6.81 2.43 -5.17
C ASP A 157 -7.73 2.34 -6.40
N TYR A 158 -8.83 3.13 -6.45
CA TYR A 158 -9.77 3.16 -7.56
C TYR A 158 -9.11 3.64 -8.85
N ARG A 159 -9.01 2.72 -9.79
CA ARG A 159 -8.39 2.90 -11.10
C ARG A 159 -8.88 1.88 -12.10
N LEU A 160 -8.74 2.19 -13.39
CA LEU A 160 -8.86 1.24 -14.49
C LEU A 160 -7.50 1.14 -15.18
N MET A 161 -7.07 -0.07 -15.52
CA MET A 161 -5.76 -0.37 -16.11
C MET A 161 -5.91 -1.24 -17.35
N THR A 162 -5.03 -1.09 -18.33
CA THR A 162 -4.89 -2.01 -19.45
C THR A 162 -4.36 -3.36 -18.98
N ARG A 163 -4.64 -4.43 -19.73
CA ARG A 163 -4.10 -5.78 -19.48
C ARG A 163 -2.56 -5.76 -19.43
N THR A 164 -1.93 -5.02 -20.32
CA THR A 164 -0.46 -4.89 -20.36
C THR A 164 0.12 -4.37 -19.03
N MET A 165 -0.50 -3.33 -18.46
CA MET A 165 -0.08 -2.83 -17.14
C MET A 165 -0.33 -3.85 -16.03
N VAL A 166 -1.47 -4.55 -16.06
CA VAL A 166 -1.79 -5.59 -15.08
C VAL A 166 -0.80 -6.74 -15.14
N ASP A 167 -0.44 -7.20 -16.32
CA ASP A 167 0.53 -8.28 -16.49
C ASP A 167 1.93 -7.87 -15.99
N ALA A 168 2.33 -6.61 -16.23
CA ALA A 168 3.55 -6.06 -15.64
C ALA A 168 3.50 -6.04 -14.09
N ILE A 169 2.37 -5.65 -13.49
CA ILE A 169 2.17 -5.68 -12.04
C ILE A 169 2.21 -7.11 -11.49
N LEU A 170 1.66 -8.07 -12.22
CA LEU A 170 1.65 -9.49 -11.84
C LEU A 170 3.02 -10.15 -11.97
N SER A 171 3.90 -9.66 -12.85
CA SER A 171 5.29 -10.14 -12.97
C SER A 171 6.13 -9.80 -11.74
N LEU A 172 5.69 -8.85 -10.90
CA LEU A 172 6.33 -8.52 -9.62
C LEU A 172 5.77 -9.47 -8.53
N GLU A 173 6.56 -10.47 -8.17
CA GLU A 173 6.17 -11.54 -7.23
C GLU A 173 6.47 -11.22 -5.76
N GLU A 174 6.64 -9.95 -5.42
CA GLU A 174 6.93 -9.48 -4.06
C GLU A 174 5.88 -9.99 -3.05
N LYS A 175 6.34 -10.52 -1.92
CA LYS A 175 5.46 -11.04 -0.85
C LYS A 175 4.94 -9.93 0.07
N ASP A 176 5.73 -8.88 0.25
CA ASP A 176 5.37 -7.68 1.05
C ASP A 176 5.00 -6.57 0.08
N ARG A 177 3.75 -6.60 -0.40
CA ARG A 177 3.28 -5.69 -1.46
C ARG A 177 2.89 -4.33 -0.92
N PHE A 178 3.25 -3.28 -1.64
CA PHE A 178 2.78 -1.92 -1.44
C PHE A 178 2.26 -1.38 -2.78
N SER A 179 0.99 -1.67 -3.08
CA SER A 179 0.40 -1.44 -4.41
C SER A 179 0.56 -0.01 -4.92
N LYS A 180 0.45 1.01 -4.04
CA LYS A 180 0.64 2.42 -4.44
C LYS A 180 2.05 2.69 -4.99
N GLY A 181 3.06 2.04 -4.45
CA GLY A 181 4.42 2.10 -4.95
C GLY A 181 4.57 1.32 -6.26
N ILE A 182 4.03 0.11 -6.32
CA ILE A 182 4.08 -0.77 -7.50
C ILE A 182 3.46 -0.07 -8.72
N PHE A 183 2.27 0.54 -8.56
CA PHE A 183 1.60 1.26 -9.66
C PHE A 183 2.42 2.42 -10.23
N GLY A 184 3.20 3.11 -9.38
CA GLY A 184 4.09 4.17 -9.83
C GLY A 184 5.43 3.65 -10.39
N TRP A 185 5.90 2.51 -9.88
CA TRP A 185 7.20 1.94 -10.25
C TRP A 185 7.19 1.29 -11.65
N VAL A 186 6.07 0.67 -12.04
CA VAL A 186 5.96 0.02 -13.37
C VAL A 186 6.05 0.98 -14.55
N GLY A 187 5.97 2.30 -14.35
CA GLY A 187 6.33 3.34 -15.32
C GLY A 187 5.35 3.57 -16.46
N PHE A 188 4.12 3.08 -16.38
CA PHE A 188 3.06 3.29 -17.38
C PHE A 188 2.47 4.71 -17.34
N ASN A 189 1.83 5.13 -18.43
CA ASN A 189 1.21 6.45 -18.55
C ASN A 189 -0.12 6.51 -17.79
N ILE A 190 -0.18 7.35 -16.74
CA ILE A 190 -1.33 7.43 -15.83
C ILE A 190 -2.00 8.79 -15.95
N LYS A 191 -3.31 8.80 -16.25
CA LYS A 191 -4.18 9.97 -16.13
C LYS A 191 -4.83 9.99 -14.74
N TRP A 192 -4.91 11.18 -14.11
CA TRP A 192 -5.53 11.35 -12.80
C TRP A 192 -6.85 12.08 -12.91
N LEU A 193 -7.93 11.45 -12.43
CA LEU A 193 -9.24 12.06 -12.27
C LEU A 193 -9.39 12.60 -10.85
N GLU A 194 -9.66 13.87 -10.74
CA GLU A 194 -9.84 14.55 -9.46
C GLU A 194 -11.31 14.53 -9.03
N TYR A 195 -11.55 14.20 -7.75
CA TYR A 195 -12.88 14.25 -7.19
C TYR A 195 -12.87 14.74 -5.74
N GLU A 196 -14.01 15.27 -5.29
CA GLU A 196 -14.21 15.66 -3.89
C GLU A 196 -14.53 14.43 -3.02
N ASN A 197 -14.08 14.48 -1.76
CA ASN A 197 -14.31 13.38 -0.83
C ASN A 197 -15.80 13.14 -0.60
N VAL A 198 -16.25 11.91 -0.80
CA VAL A 198 -17.60 11.44 -0.47
C VAL A 198 -17.53 10.63 0.82
N ASP A 199 -18.53 10.82 1.69
CA ASP A 199 -18.64 10.04 2.92
C ASP A 199 -19.05 8.59 2.60
N ARG A 200 -18.66 7.67 3.48
CA ARG A 200 -19.04 6.25 3.35
C ARG A 200 -20.55 6.09 3.43
N VAL A 201 -21.11 5.23 2.56
CA VAL A 201 -22.53 4.89 2.60
C VAL A 201 -22.83 4.01 3.82
N ALA A 202 -21.94 3.08 4.19
CA ALA A 202 -22.07 2.20 5.34
C ALA A 202 -20.68 1.76 5.88
N GLY A 203 -20.65 1.13 7.06
CA GLY A 203 -19.44 0.57 7.66
C GLY A 203 -18.57 1.59 8.41
N THR A 204 -17.52 1.12 9.10
CA THR A 204 -16.59 1.94 9.90
C THR A 204 -15.15 1.80 9.42
N THR A 205 -14.34 2.84 9.62
CA THR A 205 -12.91 2.79 9.25
C THR A 205 -12.15 1.78 10.11
N LYS A 206 -11.48 0.82 9.47
CA LYS A 206 -10.69 -0.25 10.11
C LYS A 206 -9.20 0.14 10.26
N TRP A 207 -8.82 1.36 9.83
CA TRP A 207 -7.45 1.86 9.85
C TRP A 207 -7.18 2.74 11.06
N SER A 208 -6.44 2.21 12.06
CA SER A 208 -5.91 3.00 13.18
C SER A 208 -4.65 3.78 12.75
N PHE A 209 -4.31 4.84 13.50
CA PHE A 209 -3.08 5.61 13.28
C PHE A 209 -1.83 4.73 13.30
N LYS A 210 -1.75 3.76 14.21
CA LYS A 210 -0.64 2.79 14.31
C LYS A 210 -0.51 1.92 13.05
N LYS A 211 -1.65 1.49 12.46
CA LYS A 211 -1.64 0.71 11.21
C LYS A 211 -1.16 1.57 10.03
N LEU A 212 -1.61 2.83 9.95
CA LEU A 212 -1.17 3.77 8.91
C LEU A 212 0.33 4.05 9.00
N TRP A 213 0.84 4.28 10.21
CA TRP A 213 2.27 4.50 10.45
C TRP A 213 3.11 3.29 10.03
N LYS A 214 2.68 2.08 10.43
CA LYS A 214 3.35 0.84 10.03
C LYS A 214 3.35 0.65 8.50
N TYR A 215 2.24 0.96 7.84
CA TYR A 215 2.11 0.89 6.38
C TYR A 215 3.05 1.88 5.69
N ALA A 216 3.13 3.12 6.19
CA ALA A 216 4.04 4.14 5.68
C ALA A 216 5.52 3.74 5.80
N ILE A 217 5.94 3.22 6.97
CA ILE A 217 7.30 2.72 7.16
C ILE A 217 7.58 1.53 6.24
N GLY A 218 6.62 0.61 6.09
CA GLY A 218 6.69 -0.50 5.13
C GLY A 218 6.98 -0.01 3.72
N GLY A 219 6.19 0.95 3.22
CA GLY A 219 6.37 1.53 1.90
C GLY A 219 7.73 2.20 1.69
N ILE A 220 8.26 2.90 2.71
CA ILE A 220 9.64 3.45 2.63
C ILE A 220 10.66 2.33 2.47
N GLN A 221 10.51 1.23 3.21
CA GLN A 221 11.46 0.11 3.18
C GLN A 221 11.35 -0.72 1.90
N ASP A 222 10.20 -0.74 1.22
CA ASP A 222 10.01 -1.47 -0.04
C ASP A 222 10.63 -0.75 -1.24
N PHE A 223 10.54 0.57 -1.24
CA PHE A 223 10.96 1.38 -2.39
C PHE A 223 12.16 2.31 -2.10
N SER A 224 12.86 2.13 -0.97
CA SER A 224 14.00 2.98 -0.63
C SER A 224 15.02 2.28 0.25
N THR A 225 16.31 2.48 -0.07
CA THR A 225 17.43 2.09 0.78
C THR A 225 17.94 3.24 1.68
N ALA A 226 17.27 4.40 1.65
CA ALA A 226 17.67 5.58 2.43
C ALA A 226 17.82 5.30 3.95
N PRO A 227 16.97 4.49 4.62
CA PRO A 227 17.18 4.13 6.02
C PRO A 227 18.51 3.41 6.29
N LEU A 228 19.00 2.61 5.33
CA LEU A 228 20.31 1.96 5.43
C LEU A 228 21.44 3.00 5.28
N ALA A 229 21.29 3.97 4.38
CA ALA A 229 22.25 5.05 4.21
C ALA A 229 22.35 5.93 5.47
N ILE A 230 21.23 6.20 6.16
CA ILE A 230 21.22 6.90 7.45
C ILE A 230 22.01 6.12 8.50
N SER A 231 21.83 4.79 8.57
CA SER A 231 22.61 3.93 9.46
C SER A 231 24.11 4.07 9.23
N LYS A 232 24.54 4.08 7.95
CA LYS A 232 25.94 4.27 7.57
C LYS A 232 26.46 5.65 7.99
N PHE A 233 25.68 6.70 7.77
CA PHE A 233 26.03 8.06 8.19
C PHE A 233 26.17 8.16 9.71
N MET A 234 25.25 7.59 10.48
CA MET A 234 25.30 7.56 11.94
C MET A 234 26.56 6.83 12.45
N SER A 235 26.97 5.75 11.78
CA SER A 235 28.21 5.03 12.10
C SER A 235 29.44 5.91 11.92
N ILE A 236 29.50 6.70 10.84
CA ILE A 236 30.61 7.65 10.61
C ILE A 236 30.62 8.74 11.68
N MET A 237 29.48 9.32 12.02
CA MET A 237 29.38 10.35 13.06
C MET A 237 29.78 9.85 14.45
N THR A 238 29.43 8.61 14.81
CA THR A 238 29.84 7.97 16.05
C THR A 238 31.34 7.74 16.10
N PHE A 239 31.95 7.34 14.98
CA PHE A 239 33.38 7.15 14.88
C PHE A 239 34.16 8.48 15.07
N LEU A 240 33.67 9.56 14.44
CA LEU A 240 34.23 10.91 14.63
C LEU A 240 34.08 11.39 16.08
N GLY A 241 32.92 11.12 16.70
CA GLY A 241 32.71 11.40 18.12
C GLY A 241 33.69 10.63 19.03
N PHE A 242 33.97 9.37 18.71
CA PHE A 242 34.97 8.56 19.41
C PHE A 242 36.39 9.17 19.31
N LEU A 243 36.81 9.62 18.13
CA LEU A 243 38.09 10.30 17.96
C LEU A 243 38.16 11.60 18.75
N GLY A 244 37.06 12.36 18.80
CA GLY A 244 36.96 13.57 19.63
C GLY A 244 37.10 13.28 21.13
N LEU A 245 36.54 12.14 21.61
CA LEU A 245 36.73 11.67 23.00
C LEU A 245 38.17 11.34 23.33
N ILE A 246 38.85 10.60 22.47
CA ILE A 246 40.26 10.29 22.66
C ILE A 246 41.08 11.59 22.78
N ALA A 247 40.84 12.55 21.88
CA ALA A 247 41.48 13.83 21.92
C ALA A 247 41.22 14.60 23.24
N SER A 248 39.97 14.56 23.75
CA SER A 248 39.58 15.20 25.00
C SER A 248 40.28 14.57 26.21
N ILE A 249 40.48 13.25 26.26
CA ILE A 249 41.23 12.55 27.32
C ILE A 249 42.68 13.02 27.35
N PHE A 250 43.35 13.09 26.19
CA PHE A 250 44.71 13.58 26.11
C PHE A 250 44.85 15.04 26.57
N ILE A 251 43.89 15.90 26.22
CA ILE A 251 43.86 17.31 26.67
C ILE A 251 43.66 17.41 28.19
N CYS A 252 42.78 16.60 28.76
CA CYS A 252 42.52 16.59 30.20
C CYS A 252 43.71 16.07 31.01
N GLU A 253 44.42 15.05 30.55
CA GLU A 253 45.66 14.59 31.15
C GLU A 253 46.74 15.67 31.11
N TRP A 254 46.90 16.36 29.98
CA TRP A 254 47.86 17.46 29.82
C TRP A 254 47.57 18.64 30.77
N THR A 255 46.30 18.95 31.01
CA THR A 255 45.87 20.10 31.83
C THR A 255 45.64 19.78 33.30
N ASN A 256 45.79 18.53 33.73
CA ASN A 256 45.56 18.05 35.12
C ASN A 256 44.17 18.42 35.67
N THR A 257 43.17 18.54 34.81
CA THR A 257 41.80 18.98 35.15
C THR A 257 40.81 17.83 35.23
N PHE A 258 40.15 17.68 36.41
CA PHE A 258 38.89 16.94 36.69
C PHE A 258 38.77 15.47 36.28
N TYR A 259 39.28 14.56 37.09
CA TYR A 259 39.18 13.10 36.93
C TYR A 259 37.70 12.60 36.96
N ASN A 260 36.82 13.15 37.80
CA ASN A 260 35.45 12.69 37.95
C ASN A 260 34.51 13.12 36.81
N PHE A 261 34.71 14.30 36.23
CA PHE A 261 33.94 14.77 35.08
C PHE A 261 34.18 13.91 33.83
N ASN A 262 35.45 13.50 33.62
CA ASN A 262 35.84 12.68 32.49
C ASN A 262 35.19 11.28 32.52
N VAL A 263 35.04 10.66 33.68
CA VAL A 263 34.41 9.35 33.84
C VAL A 263 32.90 9.42 33.50
N LEU A 264 32.21 10.44 34.00
CA LEU A 264 30.80 10.66 33.70
C LEU A 264 30.58 10.97 32.21
N PHE A 265 31.43 11.81 31.64
CA PHE A 265 31.38 12.15 30.22
C PHE A 265 31.65 10.92 29.35
N LEU A 266 32.69 10.12 29.67
CA LEU A 266 33.02 8.90 28.93
C LEU A 266 31.92 7.85 29.01
N SER A 267 31.29 7.64 30.17
CA SER A 267 30.20 6.69 30.33
C SER A 267 28.94 7.11 29.56
N SER A 268 28.61 8.42 29.59
CA SER A 268 27.44 8.93 28.82
C SER A 268 27.64 8.79 27.31
N MET A 269 28.84 9.03 26.81
CA MET A 269 29.20 8.84 25.42
C MET A 269 29.19 7.36 25.01
N LEU A 270 29.68 6.46 25.87
CA LEU A 270 29.57 5.03 25.61
C LEU A 270 28.14 4.56 25.49
N CYS A 271 27.24 5.04 26.37
CA CYS A 271 25.78 4.76 26.28
C CYS A 271 25.17 5.31 24.98
N LEU A 272 25.54 6.53 24.58
CA LEU A 272 25.07 7.12 23.32
C LEU A 272 25.53 6.31 22.12
N MET A 273 26.83 5.95 22.06
CA MET A 273 27.38 5.13 20.98
C MET A 273 26.70 3.76 20.89
N THR A 274 26.48 3.10 22.02
CA THR A 274 25.79 1.81 22.08
C THR A 274 24.33 1.95 21.59
N SER A 275 23.65 3.02 21.99
CA SER A 275 22.28 3.32 21.54
C SER A 275 22.21 3.50 20.02
N ILE A 276 23.16 4.21 19.41
CA ILE A 276 23.24 4.41 17.97
C ILE A 276 23.51 3.09 17.24
N ILE A 277 24.43 2.26 17.75
CA ILE A 277 24.70 0.93 17.19
C ILE A 277 23.43 0.07 17.22
N CYS A 278 22.73 0.02 18.36
CA CYS A 278 21.48 -0.70 18.47
C CYS A 278 20.40 -0.20 17.49
N ALA A 279 20.31 1.12 17.27
CA ALA A 279 19.40 1.71 16.29
C ALA A 279 19.76 1.28 14.85
N CYS A 280 21.04 1.29 14.49
CA CYS A 280 21.52 0.82 13.19
C CYS A 280 21.20 -0.68 12.97
N LEU A 281 21.46 -1.52 13.98
CA LEU A 281 21.11 -2.94 13.95
C LEU A 281 19.60 -3.14 13.83
N GLY A 282 18.78 -2.30 14.48
CA GLY A 282 17.33 -2.31 14.34
C GLY A 282 16.87 -2.04 12.91
N VAL A 283 17.47 -1.08 12.22
CA VAL A 283 17.20 -0.82 10.80
C VAL A 283 17.60 -2.02 9.95
N MET A 284 18.82 -2.53 10.10
CA MET A 284 19.29 -3.72 9.35
C MET A 284 18.38 -4.93 9.59
N SER A 285 17.99 -5.18 10.85
CA SER A 285 17.06 -6.26 11.20
C SER A 285 15.71 -6.16 10.48
N SER A 286 15.23 -4.95 10.23
CA SER A 286 13.97 -4.75 9.51
C SER A 286 14.06 -5.15 8.03
N TYR A 287 15.19 -4.88 7.35
CA TYR A 287 15.44 -5.33 5.98
C TYR A 287 15.71 -6.84 5.93
N LEU A 288 16.51 -7.36 6.86
CA LEU A 288 16.75 -8.81 6.95
C LEU A 288 15.45 -9.60 7.14
N ARG A 289 14.50 -9.06 7.92
CA ARG A 289 13.18 -9.66 8.07
C ARG A 289 12.39 -9.69 6.76
N LYS A 290 12.52 -8.67 5.88
CA LYS A 290 11.89 -8.68 4.55
C LYS A 290 12.53 -9.73 3.66
N ILE A 291 13.86 -9.77 3.59
CA ILE A 291 14.62 -10.80 2.87
C ILE A 291 14.22 -12.21 3.35
N TYR A 292 14.08 -12.40 4.65
CA TYR A 292 13.66 -13.68 5.23
C TYR A 292 12.22 -14.07 4.84
N LYS A 293 11.30 -13.09 4.72
CA LYS A 293 9.95 -13.35 4.21
C LYS A 293 9.98 -13.81 2.75
N GLU A 294 10.75 -13.13 1.91
CA GLU A 294 10.92 -13.50 0.49
C GLU A 294 11.57 -14.89 0.36
N SER A 295 12.65 -15.15 1.10
CA SER A 295 13.36 -16.43 1.10
C SER A 295 12.49 -17.63 1.52
N LYS A 296 11.50 -17.41 2.40
CA LYS A 296 10.53 -18.46 2.77
C LYS A 296 9.61 -18.90 1.64
N ASN A 297 9.49 -18.12 0.61
CA ASN A 297 8.64 -18.35 -0.56
C ASN A 297 7.20 -18.83 -0.24
N ARG A 298 6.63 -18.35 0.87
CA ARG A 298 5.23 -18.63 1.21
C ARG A 298 4.31 -17.88 0.27
N PRO A 299 3.15 -18.44 -0.13
CA PRO A 299 2.21 -17.74 -0.97
C PRO A 299 1.67 -16.49 -0.26
N VAL A 300 1.37 -15.43 -1.03
CA VAL A 300 0.83 -14.15 -0.53
C VAL A 300 -0.54 -14.37 0.13
N PHE A 301 -1.33 -15.30 -0.40
CA PHE A 301 -2.64 -15.69 0.13
C PHE A 301 -2.88 -17.19 -0.07
N ILE A 302 -3.86 -17.74 0.62
CA ILE A 302 -4.35 -19.12 0.45
C ILE A 302 -5.84 -19.04 0.18
N VAL A 303 -6.26 -19.56 -0.97
CA VAL A 303 -7.68 -19.66 -1.33
C VAL A 303 -8.33 -20.78 -0.52
N GLY A 304 -9.38 -20.46 0.21
CA GLY A 304 -10.23 -21.43 0.89
C GLY A 304 -11.38 -21.88 0.02
N GLU A 305 -11.95 -20.96 -0.78
CA GLU A 305 -13.07 -21.21 -1.68
C GLU A 305 -13.10 -20.20 -2.83
N THR A 306 -13.55 -20.64 -4.00
CA THR A 306 -13.70 -19.76 -5.17
C THR A 306 -14.65 -20.38 -6.20
N ASN A 307 -15.27 -19.55 -7.04
CA ASN A 307 -16.01 -19.97 -8.24
C ASN A 307 -15.28 -19.59 -9.55
N THR A 308 -14.02 -19.17 -9.47
CA THR A 308 -13.21 -18.77 -10.63
C THR A 308 -11.79 -19.31 -10.52
N ILE A 309 -11.03 -19.23 -11.62
CA ILE A 309 -9.63 -19.62 -11.65
C ILE A 309 -8.76 -18.46 -11.17
N VAL A 310 -7.86 -18.72 -10.23
CA VAL A 310 -6.85 -17.78 -9.75
C VAL A 310 -5.49 -18.29 -10.27
N LYS A 311 -4.96 -17.62 -11.30
CA LYS A 311 -3.72 -17.99 -11.97
C LYS A 311 -2.47 -17.82 -11.11
#